data_191c1567b509e37aff63bd496bf0cf17
#
_entry.id   191c1567b509e37aff63bd496bf0cf17
#
_cell.length_a   1.000
_cell.length_b   1.000
_cell.length_c   1.000
_cell.angle_alpha   90.00
_cell.angle_beta   90.00
_cell.angle_gamma   90.00
#
_symmetry.space_group_name_H-M   'P 1'
#
loop_
_entity.id
_entity.type
_entity.pdbx_description
1 polymer ?
#
loop_
_entity_poly.entity_id
_entity_poly.type
_entity_poly.pdbx_seq_one_letter_code
_entity_poly.pdbx_strand_id
1 'polypeptide(L)'
;MDLTVTTPALLFPAISLLLLAYTNRFLSLAALTRELYGRYRTQPDPRISGQLRNLRYRIGIIRQMQTFGVASFFGCVLAMFVLFAGYMDISKWIFGVSLLLLLLSLGLSLREIHVSIDALTLQIADIDDLEQARATEART
;
A
#
# COMPACT_ATOMS: atom_id res chain seq x y z
N MET A 1 24.43 2.20 -22.46
CA MET A 1 22.96 2.08 -22.68
C MET A 1 22.41 3.44 -23.08
N ASP A 2 21.79 3.50 -24.21
CA ASP A 2 21.12 4.70 -24.64
C ASP A 2 19.69 4.73 -24.12
N LEU A 3 19.35 5.78 -23.38
CA LEU A 3 17.99 6.00 -22.90
C LEU A 3 17.13 6.52 -24.05
N THR A 4 16.07 5.78 -24.39
CA THR A 4 15.09 6.21 -25.38
C THR A 4 13.78 6.61 -24.70
N VAL A 5 12.92 7.35 -25.38
CA VAL A 5 11.59 7.72 -24.87
C VAL A 5 10.73 6.49 -24.56
N THR A 6 10.98 5.38 -25.27
CA THR A 6 10.26 4.13 -25.06
C THR A 6 10.48 3.55 -23.67
N THR A 7 11.67 3.68 -23.09
CA THR A 7 12.00 3.10 -21.78
C THR A 7 11.14 3.67 -20.64
N PRO A 8 11.05 5.01 -20.41
CA PRO A 8 10.12 5.54 -19.42
C PRO A 8 8.65 5.31 -19.78
N ALA A 9 8.32 5.34 -21.08
CA ALA A 9 6.95 5.14 -21.54
C ALA A 9 6.40 3.74 -21.23
N LEU A 10 7.25 2.71 -21.21
CA LEU A 10 6.87 1.35 -20.84
C LEU A 10 6.44 1.23 -19.37
N LEU A 11 6.93 2.11 -18.52
CA LEU A 11 6.57 2.12 -17.11
C LEU A 11 5.19 2.75 -16.85
N PHE A 12 4.64 3.53 -17.75
CA PHE A 12 3.37 4.23 -17.54
C PHE A 12 2.21 3.28 -17.25
N PRO A 13 1.93 2.24 -18.07
CA PRO A 13 0.86 1.31 -17.76
C PRO A 13 1.08 0.59 -16.43
N ALA A 14 2.31 0.18 -16.13
CA ALA A 14 2.65 -0.52 -14.90
C ALA A 14 2.42 0.35 -13.68
N ILE A 15 2.93 1.60 -13.67
CA ILE A 15 2.76 2.53 -12.57
C ILE A 15 1.29 2.93 -12.41
N SER A 16 0.56 3.14 -13.50
CA SER A 16 -0.85 3.50 -13.45
C SER A 16 -1.69 2.40 -12.81
N LEU A 17 -1.46 1.12 -13.16
CA LEU A 17 -2.12 -0.02 -12.55
C LEU A 17 -1.74 -0.17 -11.07
N LEU A 18 -0.49 0.06 -10.74
CA LEU A 18 -0.01 0.02 -9.36
C LEU A 18 -0.69 1.08 -8.49
N LEU A 19 -0.80 2.31 -8.99
CA LEU A 19 -1.49 3.40 -8.30
C LEU A 19 -2.98 3.11 -8.13
N LEU A 20 -3.61 2.50 -9.12
CA LEU A 20 -5.00 2.06 -9.03
C LEU A 20 -5.18 1.02 -7.92
N ALA A 21 -4.27 0.03 -7.84
CA ALA A 21 -4.29 -0.97 -6.78
C ALA A 21 -4.10 -0.34 -5.40
N TYR A 22 -3.19 0.61 -5.25
CA TYR A 22 -2.97 1.32 -4.00
C TYR A 22 -4.19 2.14 -3.58
N THR A 23 -4.84 2.81 -4.52
CA THR A 23 -6.06 3.58 -4.27
C THR A 23 -7.19 2.67 -3.80
N ASN A 24 -7.37 1.51 -4.41
CA ASN A 24 -8.38 0.53 -4.00
C ASN A 24 -8.12 0.02 -2.58
N ARG A 25 -6.89 -0.27 -2.22
CA ARG A 25 -6.51 -0.65 -0.85
C ARG A 25 -6.80 0.47 0.14
N PHE A 26 -6.44 1.69 -0.20
CA PHE A 26 -6.70 2.86 0.65
C PHE A 26 -8.20 3.03 0.92
N LEU A 27 -9.03 2.94 -0.12
CA LEU A 27 -10.48 3.07 -0.01
C LEU A 27 -11.09 1.96 0.85
N SER A 28 -10.63 0.72 0.69
CA SER A 28 -11.09 -0.42 1.48
C SER A 28 -10.77 -0.23 2.97
N LEU A 29 -9.56 0.18 3.30
CA LEU A 29 -9.15 0.42 4.67
C LEU A 29 -9.83 1.65 5.28
N ALA A 30 -10.05 2.69 4.50
CA ALA A 30 -10.78 3.87 4.94
C ALA A 30 -12.24 3.53 5.29
N ALA A 31 -12.90 2.72 4.45
CA ALA A 31 -14.26 2.25 4.70
C ALA A 31 -14.33 1.40 5.98
N LEU A 32 -13.40 0.47 6.16
CA LEU A 32 -13.31 -0.37 7.37
C LEU A 32 -13.06 0.48 8.62
N THR A 33 -12.21 1.49 8.53
CA THR A 33 -11.91 2.40 9.63
C THR A 33 -13.17 3.17 10.05
N ARG A 34 -13.95 3.66 9.09
CA ARG A 34 -15.20 4.36 9.37
C ARG A 34 -16.23 3.45 10.04
N GLU A 35 -16.34 2.22 9.58
CA GLU A 35 -17.24 1.23 10.18
C GLU A 35 -16.84 0.92 11.63
N LEU A 36 -15.57 0.64 11.90
CA LEU A 36 -15.06 0.38 13.24
C LEU A 36 -15.20 1.59 14.16
N TYR A 37 -14.96 2.78 13.65
CA TYR A 37 -15.14 4.01 14.42
C TYR A 37 -16.61 4.22 14.84
N GLY A 38 -17.56 3.93 13.94
CA GLY A 38 -18.98 3.96 14.25
C GLY A 38 -19.36 2.96 15.35
N ARG A 39 -18.83 1.73 15.29
CA ARG A 39 -19.03 0.72 16.33
C ARG A 39 -18.42 1.13 17.67
N TYR A 40 -17.24 1.71 17.66
CA TYR A 40 -16.58 2.19 18.87
C TYR A 40 -17.38 3.29 19.58
N ARG A 41 -18.03 4.18 18.84
CA ARG A 41 -18.87 5.24 19.40
C ARG A 41 -20.13 4.70 20.08
N THR A 42 -20.70 3.62 19.57
CA THR A 42 -21.91 3.00 20.11
C THR A 42 -21.60 2.04 21.27
N GLN A 43 -20.52 1.29 21.17
CA GLN A 43 -20.08 0.33 22.20
C GLN A 43 -18.55 0.42 22.35
N PRO A 44 -18.01 1.25 23.25
CA PRO A 44 -16.57 1.33 23.47
C PRO A 44 -16.00 -0.02 23.93
N ASP A 45 -15.10 -0.59 23.13
CA ASP A 45 -14.39 -1.83 23.41
C ASP A 45 -12.90 -1.59 23.21
N PRO A 46 -12.03 -1.99 24.16
CA PRO A 46 -10.58 -1.90 23.98
C PRO A 46 -10.05 -2.64 22.75
N ARG A 47 -10.70 -3.73 22.32
CA ARG A 47 -10.35 -4.49 21.11
C ARG A 47 -10.53 -3.65 19.85
N ILE A 48 -11.62 -2.90 19.76
CA ILE A 48 -11.89 -2.01 18.62
C ILE A 48 -10.86 -0.89 18.56
N SER A 49 -10.48 -0.33 19.71
CA SER A 49 -9.43 0.69 19.79
C SER A 49 -8.08 0.17 19.28
N GLY A 50 -7.71 -1.07 19.62
CA GLY A 50 -6.51 -1.73 19.10
C GLY A 50 -6.54 -1.93 17.59
N GLN A 51 -7.68 -2.37 17.05
CA GLN A 51 -7.89 -2.54 15.61
C GLN A 51 -7.79 -1.21 14.87
N LEU A 52 -8.39 -0.14 15.39
CA LEU A 52 -8.31 1.21 14.80
C LEU A 52 -6.88 1.72 14.76
N ARG A 53 -6.09 1.46 15.79
CA ARG A 53 -4.67 1.84 15.83
C ARG A 53 -3.87 1.10 14.76
N ASN A 54 -4.09 -0.19 14.60
CA ASN A 54 -3.44 -1.00 13.56
C ASN A 54 -3.82 -0.53 12.14
N LEU A 55 -5.11 -0.27 11.91
CA LEU A 55 -5.59 0.27 10.63
C LEU A 55 -4.98 1.63 10.32
N ARG A 56 -4.87 2.51 11.31
CA ARG A 56 -4.23 3.82 11.14
C ARG A 56 -2.77 3.69 10.70
N TYR A 57 -2.04 2.76 11.29
CA TYR A 57 -0.67 2.45 10.89
C TYR A 57 -0.60 1.96 9.45
N ARG A 58 -1.47 1.03 9.05
CA ARG A 58 -1.55 0.49 7.69
C ARG A 58 -1.92 1.56 6.65
N ILE A 59 -2.86 2.43 6.98
CA ILE A 59 -3.24 3.57 6.12
C ILE A 59 -2.04 4.50 5.91
N GLY A 60 -1.25 4.74 6.95
CA GLY A 60 -0.01 5.52 6.85
C GLY A 60 0.99 4.93 5.87
N ILE A 61 1.20 3.61 5.91
CA ILE A 61 2.09 2.91 4.96
C ILE A 61 1.56 3.04 3.53
N ILE A 62 0.27 2.80 3.31
CA ILE A 62 -0.34 2.88 1.97
C ILE A 62 -0.24 4.30 1.42
N ARG A 63 -0.44 5.30 2.25
CA ARG A 63 -0.26 6.71 1.86
C ARG A 63 1.16 7.00 1.40
N GLN A 64 2.17 6.48 2.11
CA GLN A 64 3.57 6.61 1.71
C GLN A 64 3.86 5.89 0.40
N MET A 65 3.36 4.66 0.23
CA MET A 65 3.48 3.91 -1.03
C MET A 65 2.93 4.71 -2.20
N GLN A 66 1.75 5.26 -2.04
CA GLN A 66 1.08 6.04 -3.07
C GLN A 66 1.86 7.31 -3.40
N THR A 67 2.38 8.00 -2.39
CA THR A 67 3.21 9.21 -2.57
C THR A 67 4.47 8.89 -3.37
N PHE A 68 5.18 7.83 -3.03
CA PHE A 68 6.38 7.42 -3.76
C PHE A 68 6.06 6.96 -5.19
N GLY A 69 4.94 6.26 -5.38
CA GLY A 69 4.47 5.84 -6.70
C GLY A 69 4.15 7.03 -7.61
N VAL A 70 3.43 8.02 -7.09
CA VAL A 70 3.10 9.25 -7.83
C VAL A 70 4.37 10.04 -8.14
N ALA A 71 5.29 10.16 -7.18
CA ALA A 71 6.57 10.84 -7.39
C ALA A 71 7.41 10.15 -8.47
N SER A 72 7.43 8.82 -8.49
CA SER A 72 8.08 8.04 -9.55
C SER A 72 7.47 8.31 -10.92
N PHE A 73 6.14 8.31 -11.00
CA PHE A 73 5.43 8.63 -12.24
C PHE A 73 5.76 10.03 -12.75
N PHE A 74 5.72 11.01 -11.86
CA PHE A 74 6.11 12.39 -12.18
C PHE A 74 7.55 12.47 -12.68
N GLY A 75 8.48 11.77 -12.03
CA GLY A 75 9.87 11.72 -12.45
C GLY A 75 10.05 11.09 -13.83
N CYS A 76 9.27 10.04 -14.17
CA CYS A 76 9.31 9.43 -15.51
C CYS A 76 8.82 10.41 -16.59
N VAL A 77 7.74 11.16 -16.32
CA VAL A 77 7.24 12.19 -17.24
C VAL A 77 8.28 13.28 -17.42
N LEU A 78 8.89 13.73 -16.33
CA LEU A 78 9.94 14.75 -16.37
C LEU A 78 11.17 14.26 -17.15
N ALA A 79 11.57 12.99 -16.96
CA ALA A 79 12.68 12.40 -17.71
C ALA A 79 12.42 12.39 -19.21
N MET A 80 11.19 12.05 -19.63
CA MET A 80 10.81 12.11 -21.05
C MET A 80 10.85 13.52 -21.60
N PHE A 81 10.37 14.48 -20.83
CA PHE A 81 10.39 15.89 -21.24
C PHE A 81 11.82 16.42 -21.42
N VAL A 82 12.71 16.11 -20.48
CA VAL A 82 14.12 16.50 -20.53
C VAL A 82 14.84 15.79 -21.68
N LEU A 83 14.50 14.54 -21.96
CA LEU A 83 15.05 13.78 -23.08
C LEU A 83 14.62 14.41 -24.42
N PHE A 84 13.36 14.82 -24.52
CA PHE A 84 12.85 15.54 -25.68
C PHE A 84 13.58 16.87 -25.91
N ALA A 85 13.95 17.56 -24.82
CA ALA A 85 14.72 18.78 -24.88
C ALA A 85 16.21 18.57 -25.27
N GLY A 86 16.66 17.31 -25.40
CA GLY A 86 18.00 16.98 -25.86
C GLY A 86 19.04 16.77 -24.74
N TYR A 87 18.63 16.83 -23.48
CA TYR A 87 19.54 16.66 -22.33
C TYR A 87 19.56 15.21 -21.86
N MET A 88 20.27 14.35 -22.59
CA MET A 88 20.28 12.92 -22.33
C MET A 88 20.85 12.54 -20.95
N ASP A 89 21.95 13.15 -20.54
CA ASP A 89 22.60 12.82 -19.26
C ASP A 89 21.72 13.17 -18.07
N ILE A 90 21.10 14.33 -18.09
CA ILE A 90 20.18 14.78 -17.04
C ILE A 90 18.94 13.86 -16.99
N SER A 91 18.43 13.49 -18.15
CA SER A 91 17.28 12.58 -18.25
C SER A 91 17.59 11.20 -17.63
N LYS A 92 18.79 10.67 -17.84
CA LYS A 92 19.24 9.39 -17.22
C LYS A 92 19.21 9.47 -15.71
N TRP A 93 19.72 10.55 -15.13
CA TRP A 93 19.72 10.75 -13.68
C TRP A 93 18.28 10.86 -13.12
N ILE A 94 17.43 11.64 -13.76
CA ILE A 94 16.02 11.79 -13.35
C ILE A 94 15.31 10.43 -13.41
N PHE A 95 15.53 9.67 -14.48
CA PHE A 95 14.95 8.34 -14.63
C PHE A 95 15.45 7.37 -13.57
N GLY A 96 16.75 7.41 -13.25
CA GLY A 96 17.33 6.58 -12.19
C GLY A 96 16.71 6.87 -10.82
N VAL A 97 16.53 8.14 -10.48
CA VAL A 97 15.85 8.55 -9.24
C VAL A 97 14.39 8.07 -9.24
N SER A 98 13.70 8.16 -10.36
CA SER A 98 12.32 7.69 -10.50
C SER A 98 12.20 6.19 -10.27
N LEU A 99 13.13 5.40 -10.80
CA LEU A 99 13.19 3.96 -10.55
C LEU A 99 13.45 3.64 -9.08
N LEU A 100 14.31 4.42 -8.42
CA LEU A 100 14.57 4.25 -6.98
C LEU A 100 13.32 4.53 -6.16
N LEU A 101 12.59 5.60 -6.49
CA LEU A 101 11.31 5.91 -5.84
C LEU A 101 10.27 4.81 -6.04
N LEU A 102 10.21 4.24 -7.24
CA LEU A 102 9.33 3.10 -7.53
C LEU A 102 9.72 1.88 -6.70
N LEU A 103 11.01 1.60 -6.59
CA LEU A 103 11.52 0.49 -5.78
C LEU A 103 11.15 0.66 -4.31
N LEU A 104 11.26 1.87 -3.76
CA LEU A 104 10.83 2.17 -2.40
C LEU A 104 9.31 1.97 -2.22
N SER A 105 8.52 2.40 -3.19
CA SER A 105 7.07 2.18 -3.19
C SER A 105 6.73 0.69 -3.15
N LEU A 106 7.37 -0.11 -3.99
CA LEU A 106 7.17 -1.56 -4.02
C LEU A 106 7.64 -2.24 -2.73
N GLY A 107 8.75 -1.79 -2.15
CA GLY A 107 9.24 -2.30 -0.86
C GLY A 107 8.24 -2.05 0.27
N LEU A 108 7.65 -0.86 0.33
CA LEU A 108 6.60 -0.54 1.28
C LEU A 108 5.34 -1.39 1.03
N SER A 109 5.02 -1.67 -0.22
CA SER A 109 3.92 -2.57 -0.59
C SER A 109 4.12 -3.97 -0.05
N LEU A 110 5.33 -4.51 -0.16
CA LEU A 110 5.67 -5.81 0.44
C LEU A 110 5.48 -5.81 1.95
N ARG A 111 5.93 -4.76 2.62
CA ARG A 111 5.77 -4.61 4.07
C ARG A 111 4.30 -4.58 4.47
N GLU A 112 3.46 -3.87 3.73
CA GLU A 112 2.02 -3.81 3.99
C GLU A 112 1.37 -5.17 3.84
N ILE A 113 1.72 -5.93 2.79
CA ILE A 113 1.21 -7.27 2.57
C ILE A 113 1.56 -8.20 3.74
N HIS A 114 2.79 -8.17 4.23
CA HIS A 114 3.19 -8.98 5.38
C HIS A 114 2.41 -8.62 6.64
N VAL A 115 2.25 -7.33 6.94
CA VAL A 115 1.45 -6.87 8.08
C VAL A 115 -0.01 -7.31 7.96
N SER A 116 -0.55 -7.27 6.74
CA SER A 116 -1.92 -7.70 6.45
C SER A 116 -2.11 -9.21 6.67
N ILE A 117 -1.15 -10.03 6.24
CA ILE A 117 -1.17 -11.48 6.43
C ILE A 117 -1.09 -11.82 7.92
N ASP A 118 -0.19 -11.18 8.66
CA ASP A 118 -0.04 -11.41 10.10
C ASP A 118 -1.34 -11.09 10.86
N ALA A 119 -2.00 -9.99 10.52
CA ALA A 119 -3.27 -9.61 11.12
C ALA A 119 -4.38 -10.64 10.83
N LEU A 120 -4.44 -11.16 9.59
CA LEU A 120 -5.38 -12.20 9.21
C LEU A 120 -5.11 -13.52 9.94
N THR A 121 -3.86 -13.92 10.05
CA THR A 121 -3.45 -15.13 10.77
C THR A 121 -3.86 -15.08 12.23
N LEU A 122 -3.68 -13.93 12.89
CA LEU A 122 -4.11 -13.73 14.27
C LEU A 122 -5.64 -13.83 14.42
N GLN A 123 -6.41 -13.27 13.48
CA GLN A 123 -7.87 -13.38 13.49
C GLN A 123 -8.35 -14.81 13.31
N ILE A 124 -7.74 -15.59 12.43
CA ILE A 124 -8.08 -17.00 12.20
C ILE A 124 -7.78 -17.83 13.45
N ALA A 125 -6.61 -17.62 14.08
CA ALA A 125 -6.26 -18.30 15.33
C ALA A 125 -7.26 -18.01 16.46
N ASP A 126 -7.73 -16.77 16.59
CA ASP A 126 -8.72 -16.37 17.58
C ASP A 126 -10.08 -17.07 17.34
N ILE A 127 -10.50 -17.20 16.10
CA ILE A 127 -11.72 -17.92 15.72
C ILE A 127 -11.61 -19.41 16.06
N ASP A 128 -10.49 -20.05 15.75
CA ASP A 128 -10.23 -21.46 16.06
C ASP A 128 -10.29 -21.71 17.57
N ASP A 129 -9.69 -20.85 18.38
CA ASP A 129 -9.72 -20.94 19.84
C ASP A 129 -11.16 -20.81 20.39
N LEU A 130 -11.95 -19.89 19.84
CA LEU A 130 -13.36 -19.72 20.21
C LEU A 130 -14.22 -20.95 19.84
N GLU A 131 -13.99 -21.56 18.70
CA GLU A 131 -14.69 -22.77 18.27
C GLU A 131 -14.33 -23.98 19.18
N GLN A 132 -13.06 -24.12 19.54
CA GLN A 132 -12.63 -25.15 20.46
C GLN A 132 -13.24 -24.99 21.87
N ALA A 133 -13.31 -23.75 22.37
CA ALA A 133 -13.95 -23.45 23.65
C ALA A 133 -15.42 -23.83 23.65
N ARG A 134 -16.16 -23.47 22.57
CA ARG A 134 -17.58 -23.86 22.41
C ARG A 134 -17.79 -25.37 22.32
N ALA A 135 -16.91 -26.07 21.60
CA ALA A 135 -16.98 -27.51 21.48
C ALA A 135 -16.73 -28.20 22.83
N THR A 136 -15.86 -27.64 23.66
CA THR A 136 -15.60 -28.14 25.01
C THR A 136 -16.80 -27.94 25.95
N GLU A 137 -17.43 -26.76 25.88
CA GLU A 137 -18.65 -26.46 26.65
C GLU A 137 -19.82 -27.36 26.25
N ALA A 138 -19.96 -27.70 24.99
CA ALA A 138 -21.03 -28.58 24.49
C ALA A 138 -20.86 -30.03 24.93
N ARG A 139 -19.65 -30.46 25.36
CA ARG A 139 -19.35 -31.79 25.84
C ARG A 139 -19.55 -31.94 27.35
N THR A 140 -19.64 -30.90 28.09
CA THR A 140 -19.95 -30.88 29.53
C THR A 140 -21.43 -30.64 29.78
#